data_72f4b913ce390c8a966d4dda6a5f4c4d
#
_entry.id   72f4b913ce390c8a966d4dda6a5f4c4d
#
_cell.length_a   1.000
_cell.length_b   1.000
_cell.length_c   1.000
_cell.angle_alpha   90.00
_cell.angle_beta   90.00
_cell.angle_gamma   90.00
#
_symmetry.space_group_name_H-M   'P 1'
#
loop_
_entity.id
_entity.type
_entity.pdbx_description
1 polymer ?
#
loop_
_entity_poly.entity_id
_entity_poly.type
_entity_poly.pdbx_seq_one_letter_code
_entity_poly.pdbx_strand_id
1 'polypeptide(L)'
;MMPRIVSSAALCAIAVLVAACASAPPSRFYTLSRTATPGAAPATFSVVVGPVAIPAVVDLPQIVVSTGPNQVTLEEYNRWASPLANNISRVVAENLVDLLGTHRVSLFQQSIPVDGDFRVAIEVQTFDSAPGDAATLNAVWVVRRARDGKSDTGRTTVREATADKSYEALAAAHSRAVYRMSQDIAGAVRALSRATP
;
A
#
# COMPACT_ATOMS: atom_id res chain seq x y z
N MET A 1 49.40 45.78 -20.40
CA MET A 1 49.56 44.33 -20.37
C MET A 1 48.58 43.68 -19.38
N MET A 2 47.26 43.94 -19.51
CA MET A 2 46.21 43.55 -18.53
C MET A 2 44.97 42.83 -19.06
N PRO A 3 44.92 42.18 -20.23
CA PRO A 3 43.66 41.54 -20.65
C PRO A 3 43.60 40.00 -20.40
N ARG A 4 44.71 39.35 -20.00
CA ARG A 4 44.73 37.88 -19.83
C ARG A 4 44.20 37.36 -18.50
N ILE A 5 44.25 38.15 -17.45
CA ILE A 5 43.82 37.75 -16.10
C ILE A 5 42.29 37.75 -15.97
N VAL A 6 41.60 38.66 -16.65
CA VAL A 6 40.14 38.75 -16.65
C VAL A 6 39.48 37.56 -17.37
N SER A 7 40.11 37.07 -18.45
CA SER A 7 39.61 35.88 -19.18
C SER A 7 39.70 34.61 -18.36
N SER A 8 40.77 34.42 -17.58
CA SER A 8 40.94 33.23 -16.73
C SER A 8 39.96 33.19 -15.56
N ALA A 9 39.69 34.34 -14.94
CA ALA A 9 38.70 34.44 -13.86
C ALA A 9 37.26 34.17 -14.35
N ALA A 10 36.89 34.66 -15.53
CA ALA A 10 35.60 34.43 -16.14
C ALA A 10 35.42 32.95 -16.53
N LEU A 11 36.46 32.28 -17.04
CA LEU A 11 36.41 30.85 -17.39
C LEU A 11 36.26 29.94 -16.16
N CYS A 12 36.96 30.28 -15.05
CA CYS A 12 36.79 29.58 -13.76
C CYS A 12 35.39 29.79 -13.16
N ALA A 13 34.81 30.98 -13.26
CA ALA A 13 33.44 31.24 -12.80
C ALA A 13 32.37 30.44 -13.57
N ILE A 14 32.55 30.33 -14.89
CA ILE A 14 31.65 29.53 -15.72
C ILE A 14 31.80 28.03 -15.41
N ALA A 15 33.02 27.52 -15.18
CA ALA A 15 33.25 26.14 -14.81
C ALA A 15 32.62 25.76 -13.46
N VAL A 16 32.63 26.68 -12.48
CA VAL A 16 31.98 26.48 -11.18
C VAL A 16 30.44 26.49 -11.30
N LEU A 17 29.87 27.31 -12.19
CA LEU A 17 28.41 27.34 -12.43
C LEU A 17 27.92 26.10 -13.13
N VAL A 18 28.68 25.42 -13.98
CA VAL A 18 28.32 24.20 -14.66
C VAL A 18 28.41 22.98 -13.73
N ALA A 19 29.33 22.99 -12.75
CA ALA A 19 29.44 21.95 -11.73
C ALA A 19 28.27 21.97 -10.69
N ALA A 20 27.51 23.05 -10.62
CA ALA A 20 26.36 23.20 -9.72
C ALA A 20 25.08 22.49 -10.24
N CYS A 21 25.07 21.90 -11.42
CA CYS A 21 24.03 20.96 -11.83
C CYS A 21 24.22 19.62 -11.11
N ALA A 22 24.07 19.64 -9.76
CA ALA A 22 23.98 18.40 -9.00
C ALA A 22 22.81 17.57 -9.57
N SER A 23 23.09 16.40 -10.10
CA SER A 23 22.05 15.49 -10.56
C SER A 23 21.11 15.18 -9.39
N ALA A 24 19.81 15.35 -9.61
CA ALA A 24 18.81 15.00 -8.61
C ALA A 24 19.02 13.54 -8.15
N PRO A 25 18.82 13.21 -6.88
CA PRO A 25 18.92 11.83 -6.40
C PRO A 25 18.01 10.91 -7.21
N PRO A 26 18.41 9.66 -7.50
CA PRO A 26 17.56 8.73 -8.21
C PRO A 26 16.31 8.41 -7.38
N SER A 27 15.15 8.34 -8.05
CA SER A 27 13.91 7.91 -7.41
C SER A 27 14.00 6.45 -6.96
N ARG A 28 13.49 6.18 -5.76
CA ARG A 28 13.36 4.84 -5.17
C ARG A 28 11.91 4.45 -5.16
N PHE A 29 11.63 3.20 -5.52
CA PHE A 29 10.28 2.68 -5.63
C PHE A 29 10.06 1.57 -4.60
N TYR A 30 8.91 1.64 -3.93
CA TYR A 30 8.52 0.73 -2.86
C TYR A 30 7.22 0.02 -3.22
N THR A 31 7.05 -1.17 -2.71
CA THR A 31 5.82 -1.96 -2.88
C THR A 31 5.42 -2.58 -1.54
N LEU A 32 4.14 -2.81 -1.35
CA LEU A 32 3.66 -3.65 -0.26
C LEU A 32 3.95 -5.12 -0.61
N SER A 33 4.18 -5.93 0.42
CA SER A 33 4.49 -7.35 0.28
C SER A 33 3.52 -8.20 1.10
N ARG A 34 3.20 -9.39 0.63
CA ARG A 34 2.46 -10.36 1.43
C ARG A 34 3.26 -10.74 2.67
N THR A 35 2.58 -10.96 3.78
CA THR A 35 3.19 -11.33 5.06
C THR A 35 2.60 -12.65 5.59
N ALA A 36 1.48 -13.11 5.01
CA ALA A 36 0.87 -14.38 5.37
C ALA A 36 1.80 -15.56 5.07
N THR A 37 1.77 -16.55 5.94
CA THR A 37 2.47 -17.83 5.74
C THR A 37 1.42 -18.88 5.38
N PRO A 38 1.66 -19.72 4.37
CA PRO A 38 0.76 -20.83 4.04
C PRO A 38 0.58 -21.79 5.22
N GLY A 39 -0.62 -22.29 5.43
CA GLY A 39 -0.89 -23.22 6.54
C GLY A 39 -2.38 -23.46 6.80
N ALA A 40 -3.26 -22.76 6.08
CA ALA A 40 -4.70 -23.00 6.19
C ALA A 40 -5.09 -24.30 5.50
N ALA A 41 -6.12 -24.98 6.05
CA ALA A 41 -6.74 -26.13 5.39
C ALA A 41 -7.31 -25.71 4.02
N PRO A 42 -7.21 -26.57 2.98
CA PRO A 42 -7.70 -26.26 1.64
C PRO A 42 -9.19 -25.89 1.64
N ALA A 43 -9.55 -24.81 0.94
CA ALA A 43 -10.92 -24.38 0.72
C ALA A 43 -11.26 -24.37 -0.78
N THR A 44 -12.53 -24.60 -1.11
CA THR A 44 -13.00 -24.73 -2.50
C THR A 44 -13.72 -23.48 -3.00
N PHE A 45 -14.09 -22.56 -2.13
CA PHE A 45 -14.75 -21.31 -2.49
C PHE A 45 -13.79 -20.31 -3.14
N SER A 46 -14.37 -19.39 -3.89
CA SER A 46 -13.68 -18.30 -4.56
C SER A 46 -13.93 -16.95 -3.87
N VAL A 47 -12.94 -16.05 -3.95
CA VAL A 47 -13.02 -14.71 -3.37
C VAL A 47 -12.61 -13.67 -4.40
N VAL A 48 -13.39 -12.61 -4.55
CA VAL A 48 -13.07 -11.44 -5.38
C VAL A 48 -12.73 -10.26 -4.46
N VAL A 49 -11.52 -9.74 -4.56
CA VAL A 49 -11.03 -8.61 -3.76
C VAL A 49 -11.16 -7.31 -4.53
N GLY A 50 -11.87 -6.37 -3.97
CA GLY A 50 -12.09 -5.03 -4.48
C GLY A 50 -13.58 -4.73 -4.74
N PRO A 51 -13.89 -3.43 -4.95
CA PRO A 51 -12.95 -2.32 -5.07
C PRO A 51 -12.25 -1.96 -3.75
N VAL A 52 -11.08 -1.31 -3.87
CA VAL A 52 -10.36 -0.69 -2.76
C VAL A 52 -10.36 0.81 -2.99
N ALA A 53 -10.99 1.56 -2.08
CA ALA A 53 -10.93 3.02 -2.05
C ALA A 53 -9.91 3.48 -1.02
N ILE A 54 -9.20 4.57 -1.30
CA ILE A 54 -8.20 5.19 -0.42
C ILE A 54 -8.41 6.70 -0.34
N PRO A 55 -7.94 7.37 0.73
CA PRO A 55 -8.03 8.82 0.84
C PRO A 55 -7.24 9.50 -0.29
N ALA A 56 -7.81 10.58 -0.85
CA ALA A 56 -7.17 11.33 -1.93
C ALA A 56 -5.77 11.88 -1.57
N VAL A 57 -5.53 12.17 -0.30
CA VAL A 57 -4.24 12.68 0.18
C VAL A 57 -3.10 11.69 -0.03
N VAL A 58 -3.38 10.37 -0.03
CA VAL A 58 -2.38 9.31 -0.25
C VAL A 58 -2.50 8.64 -1.62
N ASP A 59 -3.47 9.04 -2.44
CA ASP A 59 -3.63 8.55 -3.83
C ASP A 59 -2.68 9.29 -4.78
N LEU A 60 -1.40 9.20 -4.47
CA LEU A 60 -0.30 9.85 -5.16
C LEU A 60 0.82 8.83 -5.40
N PRO A 61 1.63 9.03 -6.46
CA PRO A 61 2.83 8.20 -6.67
C PRO A 61 3.86 8.36 -5.54
N GLN A 62 3.94 9.56 -4.94
CA GLN A 62 4.85 9.84 -3.83
C GLN A 62 4.37 9.19 -2.53
N ILE A 63 5.31 8.74 -1.71
CA ILE A 63 4.97 8.40 -0.32
C ILE A 63 4.68 9.71 0.42
N VAL A 64 3.50 9.78 1.03
CA VAL A 64 3.06 10.91 1.83
C VAL A 64 3.41 10.64 3.29
N VAL A 65 4.21 11.51 3.90
CA VAL A 65 4.73 11.36 5.26
C VAL A 65 4.07 12.37 6.19
N SER A 66 3.53 11.90 7.30
CA SER A 66 3.02 12.75 8.38
C SER A 66 4.19 13.34 9.17
N THR A 67 4.29 14.67 9.19
CA THR A 67 5.34 15.42 9.90
C THR A 67 4.80 16.18 11.10
N GLY A 68 3.49 16.16 11.29
CA GLY A 68 2.78 16.78 12.42
C GLY A 68 1.29 16.47 12.39
N PRO A 69 0.52 16.90 13.39
CA PRO A 69 -0.91 16.59 13.49
C PRO A 69 -1.74 17.03 12.28
N ASN A 70 -1.33 18.10 11.60
CA ASN A 70 -2.03 18.69 10.46
C ASN A 70 -1.07 18.99 9.30
N GLN A 71 0.07 18.29 9.24
CA GLN A 71 1.09 18.54 8.24
C GLN A 71 1.58 17.23 7.62
N VAL A 72 1.67 17.22 6.30
CA VAL A 72 2.25 16.12 5.53
C VAL A 72 3.31 16.65 4.58
N THR A 73 4.26 15.79 4.24
CA THR A 73 5.29 16.05 3.23
C THR A 73 5.17 15.00 2.13
N LEU A 74 5.27 15.45 0.88
CA LEU A 74 5.34 14.56 -0.28
C LEU A 74 6.81 14.21 -0.53
N GLU A 75 7.12 12.92 -0.54
CA GLU A 75 8.47 12.44 -0.75
C GLU A 75 8.82 12.37 -2.23
N GLU A 76 9.56 13.36 -2.73
CA GLU A 76 9.83 13.51 -4.15
C GLU A 76 10.54 12.30 -4.76
N TYR A 77 11.48 11.70 -4.03
CA TYR A 77 12.32 10.59 -4.51
C TYR A 77 11.92 9.22 -3.97
N ASN A 78 10.95 9.14 -3.04
CA ASN A 78 10.45 7.90 -2.49
C ASN A 78 9.00 7.70 -2.91
N ARG A 79 8.75 6.71 -3.76
CA ARG A 79 7.46 6.55 -4.47
C ARG A 79 6.94 5.13 -4.35
N TRP A 80 5.63 4.98 -4.44
CA TRP A 80 5.02 3.67 -4.66
C TRP A 80 5.29 3.20 -6.09
N ALA A 81 5.64 1.92 -6.26
CA ALA A 81 5.92 1.32 -7.57
C ALA A 81 4.66 1.14 -8.44
N SER A 82 3.48 1.20 -7.83
CA SER A 82 2.17 1.15 -8.48
C SER A 82 1.14 1.96 -7.68
N PRO A 83 -0.02 2.33 -8.26
CA PRO A 83 -1.08 2.99 -7.51
C PRO A 83 -1.38 2.27 -6.19
N LEU A 84 -1.46 3.02 -5.09
CA LEU A 84 -1.53 2.45 -3.74
C LEU A 84 -2.76 1.55 -3.55
N ALA A 85 -3.93 1.93 -4.10
CA ALA A 85 -5.13 1.12 -4.06
C ALA A 85 -4.93 -0.26 -4.72
N ASN A 86 -4.23 -0.30 -5.87
CA ASN A 86 -3.91 -1.55 -6.56
C ASN A 86 -2.91 -2.40 -5.77
N ASN A 87 -1.95 -1.74 -5.13
CA ASN A 87 -0.95 -2.40 -4.30
C ASN A 87 -1.60 -3.07 -3.07
N ILE A 88 -2.52 -2.36 -2.40
CA ILE A 88 -3.30 -2.89 -1.28
C ILE A 88 -4.17 -4.07 -1.73
N SER A 89 -4.94 -3.93 -2.81
CA SER A 89 -5.83 -5.00 -3.30
C SER A 89 -5.06 -6.27 -3.66
N ARG A 90 -3.90 -6.12 -4.32
CA ARG A 90 -3.01 -7.24 -4.66
C ARG A 90 -2.52 -7.97 -3.41
N VAL A 91 -2.00 -7.23 -2.43
CA VAL A 91 -1.45 -7.83 -1.21
C VAL A 91 -2.53 -8.47 -0.34
N VAL A 92 -3.72 -7.87 -0.26
CA VAL A 92 -4.87 -8.51 0.40
C VAL A 92 -5.22 -9.83 -0.28
N ALA A 93 -5.29 -9.85 -1.62
CA ALA A 93 -5.59 -11.08 -2.36
C ALA A 93 -4.52 -12.16 -2.11
N GLU A 94 -3.24 -11.80 -2.17
CA GLU A 94 -2.12 -12.72 -1.89
C GLU A 94 -2.17 -13.27 -0.46
N ASN A 95 -2.44 -12.42 0.54
CA ASN A 95 -2.61 -12.84 1.92
C ASN A 95 -3.83 -13.77 2.10
N LEU A 96 -4.95 -13.50 1.42
CA LEU A 96 -6.16 -14.32 1.50
C LEU A 96 -5.96 -15.71 0.87
N VAL A 97 -5.13 -15.86 -0.17
CA VAL A 97 -4.72 -17.18 -0.69
C VAL A 97 -4.15 -18.05 0.43
N ASP A 98 -3.18 -17.50 1.15
CA ASP A 98 -2.50 -18.24 2.22
C ASP A 98 -3.40 -18.42 3.46
N LEU A 99 -4.11 -17.36 3.87
CA LEU A 99 -4.98 -17.39 5.04
C LEU A 99 -6.19 -18.29 4.87
N LEU A 100 -6.78 -18.39 3.67
CA LEU A 100 -7.99 -19.17 3.42
C LEU A 100 -7.72 -20.55 2.84
N GLY A 101 -6.49 -20.81 2.39
CA GLY A 101 -6.12 -22.08 1.74
C GLY A 101 -6.82 -22.29 0.39
N THR A 102 -7.12 -21.22 -0.34
CA THR A 102 -7.73 -21.30 -1.68
C THR A 102 -6.92 -20.49 -2.68
N HIS A 103 -6.60 -21.09 -3.83
CA HIS A 103 -5.98 -20.38 -4.96
C HIS A 103 -6.99 -19.61 -5.82
N ARG A 104 -8.30 -19.71 -5.52
CA ARG A 104 -9.39 -19.07 -6.25
C ARG A 104 -9.66 -17.67 -5.72
N VAL A 105 -8.60 -16.86 -5.56
CA VAL A 105 -8.69 -15.44 -5.19
C VAL A 105 -8.33 -14.60 -6.40
N SER A 106 -9.21 -13.68 -6.78
CA SER A 106 -9.04 -12.79 -7.93
C SER A 106 -9.26 -11.34 -7.52
N LEU A 107 -8.72 -10.43 -8.33
CA LEU A 107 -8.95 -8.99 -8.16
C LEU A 107 -10.20 -8.57 -8.92
N PHE A 108 -10.96 -7.67 -8.32
CA PHE A 108 -12.07 -7.00 -9.01
C PHE A 108 -11.53 -6.15 -10.16
N GLN A 109 -12.08 -6.36 -11.35
CA GLN A 109 -11.80 -5.55 -12.53
C GLN A 109 -13.12 -5.04 -13.09
N GLN A 110 -13.21 -3.72 -13.33
CA GLN A 110 -14.44 -3.14 -13.89
C GLN A 110 -14.75 -3.61 -15.32
N SER A 111 -13.69 -3.93 -16.08
CA SER A 111 -13.79 -4.33 -17.49
C SER A 111 -14.15 -5.81 -17.70
N ILE A 112 -13.94 -6.67 -16.70
CA ILE A 112 -14.19 -8.10 -16.79
C ILE A 112 -14.98 -8.52 -15.56
N PRO A 113 -16.27 -8.90 -15.72
CA PRO A 113 -17.04 -9.45 -14.63
C PRO A 113 -16.38 -10.76 -14.13
N VAL A 114 -15.94 -10.75 -12.88
CA VAL A 114 -15.44 -11.95 -12.20
C VAL A 114 -16.44 -12.30 -11.11
N ASP A 115 -17.06 -13.48 -11.24
CA ASP A 115 -17.93 -14.00 -10.21
C ASP A 115 -17.13 -14.76 -9.16
N GLY A 116 -17.51 -14.57 -7.90
CA GLY A 116 -16.92 -15.27 -6.77
C GLY A 116 -17.97 -15.59 -5.71
N ASP A 117 -17.71 -16.65 -4.94
CA ASP A 117 -18.59 -17.02 -3.83
C ASP A 117 -18.63 -15.92 -2.75
N PHE A 118 -17.53 -15.20 -2.62
CA PHE A 118 -17.40 -14.03 -1.72
C PHE A 118 -16.83 -12.84 -2.47
N ARG A 119 -17.33 -11.65 -2.14
CA ARG A 119 -16.79 -10.37 -2.59
C ARG A 119 -16.36 -9.54 -1.40
N VAL A 120 -15.15 -8.99 -1.47
CA VAL A 120 -14.55 -8.13 -0.44
C VAL A 120 -14.42 -6.73 -0.99
N ALA A 121 -15.08 -5.74 -0.37
CA ALA A 121 -14.87 -4.32 -0.65
C ALA A 121 -14.15 -3.68 0.55
N ILE A 122 -13.25 -2.74 0.28
CA ILE A 122 -12.42 -2.10 1.30
C ILE A 122 -12.44 -0.58 1.10
N GLU A 123 -12.66 0.14 2.18
CA GLU A 123 -12.52 1.59 2.25
C GLU A 123 -11.46 1.94 3.30
N VAL A 124 -10.29 2.33 2.83
CA VAL A 124 -9.22 2.84 3.69
C VAL A 124 -9.55 4.28 4.07
N GLN A 125 -9.67 4.57 5.36
CA GLN A 125 -9.96 5.90 5.89
C GLN A 125 -8.68 6.62 6.32
N THR A 126 -7.66 5.86 6.74
CA THR A 126 -6.36 6.38 7.14
C THR A 126 -5.26 5.43 6.65
N PHE A 127 -4.22 6.01 6.06
CA PHE A 127 -3.00 5.31 5.66
C PHE A 127 -1.82 6.23 5.94
N ASP A 128 -1.47 6.36 7.23
CA ASP A 128 -0.46 7.32 7.69
C ASP A 128 0.91 6.70 7.77
N SER A 129 1.89 7.45 7.33
CA SER A 129 3.29 7.07 7.25
C SER A 129 4.13 7.99 8.13
N ALA A 130 4.76 7.45 9.18
CA ALA A 130 5.70 8.17 10.05
C ALA A 130 7.02 7.38 10.14
N PRO A 131 8.02 7.67 9.28
CA PRO A 131 9.30 6.97 9.27
C PRO A 131 10.02 7.06 10.62
N GLY A 132 10.47 5.93 11.16
CA GLY A 132 11.10 5.85 12.49
C GLY A 132 10.11 5.83 13.65
N ASP A 133 8.81 5.87 13.36
CA ASP A 133 7.74 5.74 14.33
C ASP A 133 6.81 4.58 13.94
N ALA A 134 5.85 4.80 13.05
CA ALA A 134 4.89 3.77 12.67
C ALA A 134 4.21 4.00 11.32
N ALA A 135 3.60 2.90 10.81
CA ALA A 135 2.56 2.89 9.80
C ALA A 135 1.19 2.70 10.49
N THR A 136 0.22 3.56 10.18
CA THR A 136 -1.14 3.46 10.73
C THR A 136 -2.13 3.19 9.62
N LEU A 137 -2.95 2.17 9.79
CA LEU A 137 -4.06 1.81 8.90
C LEU A 137 -5.37 1.86 9.68
N ASN A 138 -6.37 2.56 9.15
CA ASN A 138 -7.75 2.45 9.55
C ASN A 138 -8.59 2.21 8.30
N ALA A 139 -9.30 1.09 8.26
CA ALA A 139 -10.10 0.70 7.12
C ALA A 139 -11.42 0.05 7.56
N VAL A 140 -12.47 0.32 6.80
CA VAL A 140 -13.74 -0.42 6.86
C VAL A 140 -13.75 -1.40 5.72
N TRP A 141 -14.22 -2.61 5.97
CA TRP A 141 -14.36 -3.63 4.94
C TRP A 141 -15.70 -4.34 5.05
N VAL A 142 -16.17 -4.82 3.91
CA VAL A 142 -17.40 -5.60 3.79
C VAL A 142 -17.09 -6.88 3.04
N VAL A 143 -17.46 -8.01 3.63
CA VAL A 143 -17.46 -9.33 2.97
C VAL A 143 -18.89 -9.69 2.65
N ARG A 144 -19.22 -9.92 1.38
CA ARG A 144 -20.56 -10.34 0.93
C ARG A 144 -20.49 -11.72 0.32
N ARG A 145 -21.36 -12.62 0.75
CA ARG A 145 -21.57 -13.94 0.15
C ARG A 145 -22.56 -13.84 -1.01
N ALA A 146 -22.17 -14.33 -2.19
CA ALA A 146 -22.96 -14.15 -3.41
C ALA A 146 -24.29 -14.91 -3.40
N ARG A 147 -24.31 -16.16 -2.88
CA ARG A 147 -25.47 -17.07 -2.97
C ARG A 147 -26.75 -16.58 -2.28
N ASP A 148 -26.63 -15.80 -1.22
CA ASP A 148 -27.77 -15.35 -0.42
C ASP A 148 -27.70 -13.87 -0.02
N GLY A 149 -26.64 -13.18 -0.44
CA GLY A 149 -26.43 -11.75 -0.17
C GLY A 149 -26.07 -11.42 1.29
N LYS A 150 -25.91 -12.41 2.17
CA LYS A 150 -25.46 -12.18 3.54
C LYS A 150 -24.11 -11.46 3.55
N SER A 151 -23.93 -10.51 4.44
CA SER A 151 -22.69 -9.73 4.55
C SER A 151 -22.23 -9.64 5.99
N ASP A 152 -20.91 -9.49 6.14
CA ASP A 152 -20.24 -9.13 7.39
C ASP A 152 -19.44 -7.89 7.14
N THR A 153 -19.54 -6.92 8.06
CA THR A 153 -18.86 -5.62 7.96
C THR A 153 -18.00 -5.42 9.18
N GLY A 154 -16.75 -5.08 8.97
CA GLY A 154 -15.82 -4.83 10.07
C GLY A 154 -14.96 -3.61 9.83
N ARG A 155 -14.20 -3.28 10.86
CA ARG A 155 -13.21 -2.22 10.89
C ARG A 155 -11.90 -2.78 11.43
N THR A 156 -10.82 -2.47 10.75
CA THR A 156 -9.46 -2.73 11.24
C THR A 156 -8.79 -1.40 11.51
N THR A 157 -8.33 -1.21 12.74
CA THR A 157 -7.48 -0.07 13.11
C THR A 157 -6.21 -0.63 13.72
N VAL A 158 -5.07 -0.35 13.08
CA VAL A 158 -3.79 -0.92 13.47
C VAL A 158 -2.67 0.10 13.28
N ARG A 159 -1.72 0.05 14.20
CA ARG A 159 -0.49 0.82 14.17
C ARG A 159 0.69 -0.14 14.28
N GLU A 160 1.50 -0.21 13.25
CA GLU A 160 2.68 -1.07 13.17
C GLU A 160 3.96 -0.23 13.27
N ALA A 161 4.77 -0.50 14.26
CA ALA A 161 6.03 0.22 14.45
C ALA A 161 7.00 -0.04 13.28
N THR A 162 7.75 0.97 12.87
CA THR A 162 8.86 0.81 11.92
C THR A 162 10.12 0.34 12.65
N ALA A 163 10.92 -0.49 11.99
CA ALA A 163 12.19 -0.96 12.56
C ALA A 163 13.23 0.16 12.66
N ASP A 164 13.20 1.09 11.71
CA ASP A 164 14.08 2.24 11.62
C ASP A 164 13.41 3.38 10.82
N LYS A 165 14.17 4.42 10.44
CA LYS A 165 13.68 5.58 9.69
C LYS A 165 13.67 5.39 8.17
N SER A 166 14.01 4.20 7.65
CA SER A 166 14.03 3.95 6.22
C SER A 166 12.62 3.81 5.64
N TYR A 167 12.46 4.13 4.37
CA TYR A 167 11.20 3.90 3.65
C TYR A 167 10.95 2.42 3.38
N GLU A 168 11.98 1.59 3.38
CA GLU A 168 11.85 0.14 3.32
C GLU A 168 11.21 -0.40 4.60
N ALA A 169 11.68 0.03 5.78
CA ALA A 169 11.08 -0.32 7.06
C ALA A 169 9.63 0.18 7.18
N LEU A 170 9.34 1.38 6.63
CA LEU A 170 7.98 1.94 6.56
C LEU A 170 7.07 1.09 5.67
N ALA A 171 7.51 0.72 4.46
CA ALA A 171 6.74 -0.14 3.56
C ALA A 171 6.50 -1.53 4.16
N ALA A 172 7.48 -2.07 4.89
CA ALA A 172 7.32 -3.32 5.63
C ALA A 172 6.29 -3.18 6.78
N ALA A 173 6.27 -2.06 7.50
CA ALA A 173 5.27 -1.79 8.53
C ALA A 173 3.85 -1.69 7.93
N HIS A 174 3.69 -0.97 6.82
CA HIS A 174 2.42 -0.96 6.07
C HIS A 174 2.00 -2.35 5.58
N SER A 175 2.94 -3.17 5.14
CA SER A 175 2.66 -4.55 4.72
C SER A 175 2.09 -5.39 5.89
N ARG A 176 2.64 -5.24 7.10
CA ARG A 176 2.10 -5.89 8.30
C ARG A 176 0.70 -5.34 8.66
N ALA A 177 0.50 -4.03 8.53
CA ALA A 177 -0.82 -3.42 8.79
C ALA A 177 -1.89 -3.99 7.84
N VAL A 178 -1.59 -4.09 6.54
CA VAL A 178 -2.46 -4.72 5.54
C VAL A 178 -2.68 -6.21 5.84
N TYR A 179 -1.65 -6.91 6.34
CA TYR A 179 -1.81 -8.30 6.77
C TYR A 179 -2.79 -8.45 7.93
N ARG A 180 -2.77 -7.58 8.95
CA ARG A 180 -3.77 -7.59 10.04
C ARG A 180 -5.18 -7.44 9.50
N MET A 181 -5.40 -6.48 8.61
CA MET A 181 -6.68 -6.32 7.93
C MET A 181 -7.08 -7.59 7.15
N SER A 182 -6.13 -8.22 6.46
CA SER A 182 -6.40 -9.47 5.73
C SER A 182 -6.80 -10.61 6.66
N GLN A 183 -6.27 -10.67 7.89
CA GLN A 183 -6.67 -11.66 8.91
C GLN A 183 -8.12 -11.45 9.36
N ASP A 184 -8.53 -10.21 9.60
CA ASP A 184 -9.92 -9.88 9.99
C ASP A 184 -10.89 -10.27 8.85
N ILE A 185 -10.56 -9.90 7.61
CA ILE A 185 -11.35 -10.26 6.42
C ILE A 185 -11.44 -11.78 6.26
N ALA A 186 -10.34 -12.51 6.42
CA ALA A 186 -10.33 -13.97 6.35
C ALA A 186 -11.20 -14.59 7.44
N GLY A 187 -11.23 -14.01 8.64
CA GLY A 187 -12.14 -14.38 9.72
C GLY A 187 -13.61 -14.28 9.31
N ALA A 188 -13.99 -13.14 8.72
CA ALA A 188 -15.35 -12.89 8.22
C ALA A 188 -15.75 -13.85 7.09
N VAL A 189 -14.85 -14.09 6.12
CA VAL A 189 -15.10 -15.07 5.06
C VAL A 189 -15.37 -16.47 5.63
N ARG A 190 -14.55 -16.91 6.60
CA ARG A 190 -14.75 -18.21 7.27
C ARG A 190 -16.06 -18.27 8.05
N ALA A 191 -16.41 -17.20 8.76
CA ALA A 191 -17.67 -17.12 9.50
C ALA A 191 -18.88 -17.25 8.57
N LEU A 192 -18.89 -16.49 7.47
CA LEU A 192 -19.94 -16.57 6.46
C LEU A 192 -19.96 -17.93 5.72
N SER A 193 -18.80 -18.56 5.49
CA SER A 193 -18.73 -19.86 4.82
C SER A 193 -19.39 -20.98 5.64
N ARG A 194 -19.30 -20.91 6.96
CA ARG A 194 -19.87 -21.89 7.91
C ARG A 194 -21.36 -21.64 8.21
N ALA A 195 -21.81 -20.38 8.04
CA ALA A 195 -23.21 -20.04 8.32
C ALA A 195 -24.15 -20.75 7.36
N THR A 196 -25.08 -21.50 7.91
CA THR A 196 -26.16 -22.18 7.16
C THR A 196 -27.03 -21.14 6.43
N PRO A 197 -27.64 -21.49 5.29
CA PRO A 197 -28.57 -20.64 4.56
C PRO A 197 -29.69 -20.08 5.43
#